data_6036a4553e1b7277ba3e0edabf397557
#
_entry.id   6036a4553e1b7277ba3e0edabf397557
#
_cell.length_a   1.000
_cell.length_b   1.000
_cell.length_c   1.000
_cell.angle_alpha   90.00
_cell.angle_beta   90.00
_cell.angle_gamma   90.00
#
_symmetry.space_group_name_H-M   'P 1'
#
loop_
_entity.id
_entity.type
_entity.pdbx_description
1 polymer ?
#
loop_
_entity_poly.entity_id
_entity_poly.type
_entity_poly.pdbx_seq_one_letter_code
_entity_poly.pdbx_strand_id
1 'polypeptide(L)' 'MLHLVTMAANEVRGTGITVNCVVPSIIDTPVNRSAMPDADHDAWPKIPDIAQTYLFLASPGAHLVTGASVPV' A
#
# COMPACT_ATOMS: atom_id res chain seq x y z
N MET A 1 -13.10 2.18 -0.21
CA MET A 1 -11.80 1.77 -0.81
C MET A 1 -11.68 0.25 -0.87
N LEU A 2 -11.78 -0.48 0.25
CA LEU A 2 -11.61 -1.94 0.27
C LEU A 2 -12.62 -2.66 -0.60
N HIS A 3 -13.89 -2.25 -0.55
CA HIS A 3 -14.94 -2.85 -1.35
C HIS A 3 -14.69 -2.65 -2.85
N LEU A 4 -14.24 -1.45 -3.25
CA LEU A 4 -13.91 -1.14 -4.64
C LEU A 4 -12.75 -1.99 -5.15
N VAL A 5 -11.71 -2.18 -4.33
CA VAL A 5 -10.57 -3.03 -4.68
C VAL A 5 -11.02 -4.48 -4.89
N THR A 6 -11.84 -5.01 -4.02
CA THR A 6 -12.37 -6.37 -4.13
C THR A 6 -13.20 -6.53 -5.40
N MET A 7 -14.07 -5.58 -5.70
CA MET A 7 -14.89 -5.60 -6.92
C MET A 7 -14.04 -5.57 -8.18
N ALA A 8 -13.07 -4.65 -8.24
CA ALA A 8 -12.18 -4.53 -9.40
C ALA A 8 -11.33 -5.80 -9.58
N ALA A 9 -10.81 -6.37 -8.50
CA ALA A 9 -10.04 -7.60 -8.56
C ALA A 9 -10.87 -8.76 -9.11
N ASN A 10 -12.13 -8.86 -8.71
CA ASN A 10 -13.04 -9.89 -9.21
C ASN A 10 -13.35 -9.73 -10.71
N GLU A 11 -13.52 -8.48 -11.18
CA GLU A 11 -13.80 -8.22 -12.59
C GLU A 11 -12.65 -8.64 -13.50
N VAL A 12 -11.40 -8.52 -13.04
CA VAL A 12 -10.24 -8.84 -13.87
C VAL A 12 -9.68 -10.23 -13.58
N ARG A 13 -10.38 -11.03 -12.81
CA ARG A 13 -9.95 -12.39 -12.46
C ARG A 13 -9.75 -13.22 -13.72
N GLY A 14 -8.62 -13.94 -13.78
CA GLY A 14 -8.29 -14.79 -14.92
C GLY A 14 -7.65 -14.07 -16.10
N THR A 15 -7.45 -12.74 -16.00
CA THR A 15 -6.83 -11.95 -17.08
C THR A 15 -5.32 -11.76 -16.92
N GLY A 16 -4.76 -12.13 -15.76
CA GLY A 16 -3.37 -11.83 -15.41
C GLY A 16 -3.19 -10.45 -14.77
N ILE A 17 -4.25 -9.68 -14.62
CA ILE A 17 -4.23 -8.38 -13.94
C ILE A 17 -4.52 -8.59 -12.45
N THR A 18 -3.78 -7.89 -11.59
CA THR A 18 -4.03 -7.86 -10.15
C THR A 18 -4.41 -6.46 -9.72
N VAL A 19 -5.29 -6.35 -8.71
CA VAL A 19 -5.73 -5.07 -8.14
C VAL A 19 -5.60 -5.16 -6.63
N ASN A 20 -4.77 -4.31 -6.06
CA ASN A 20 -4.52 -4.23 -4.63
C ASN A 20 -4.49 -2.78 -4.18
N CYS A 21 -4.56 -2.55 -2.88
CA CYS A 21 -4.29 -1.23 -2.34
C CYS A 21 -3.32 -1.31 -1.17
N VAL A 22 -2.56 -0.24 -0.98
CA VAL A 22 -1.65 -0.06 0.15
C VAL A 22 -2.27 0.97 1.08
N VAL A 23 -2.35 0.65 2.37
CA VAL A 23 -3.00 1.49 3.37
C VAL A 23 -1.96 1.95 4.39
N PRO A 24 -1.30 3.09 4.18
CA PRO A 24 -0.35 3.61 5.16
C PRO A 24 -1.08 4.25 6.34
N SER A 25 -0.47 4.22 7.52
CA SER A 25 -0.95 4.96 8.69
C SER A 25 -0.60 6.44 8.53
N ILE A 26 0.54 6.86 9.06
CA ILE A 26 1.07 8.22 8.87
C ILE A 26 2.42 8.08 8.21
N ILE A 27 2.55 8.63 7.01
CA ILE A 27 3.81 8.55 6.26
C ILE A 27 4.79 9.57 6.82
N ASP A 28 6.04 9.17 7.00
CA ASP A 28 7.10 10.06 7.48
C ASP A 28 7.48 11.08 6.40
N THR A 29 6.92 12.27 6.51
CA THR A 29 7.16 13.40 5.62
C THR A 29 7.43 14.66 6.45
N PRO A 30 8.13 15.67 5.88
CA PRO A 30 8.32 16.93 6.60
C PRO A 30 7.01 17.60 7.02
N VAL A 31 5.98 17.52 6.19
CA VAL A 31 4.66 18.10 6.50
C VAL A 31 4.04 17.42 7.72
N ASN A 32 4.04 16.07 7.75
CA ASN A 32 3.47 15.32 8.87
C ASN A 32 4.29 15.52 10.15
N ARG A 33 5.61 15.61 10.06
CA ARG A 33 6.46 15.90 11.22
C ARG A 33 6.16 17.28 11.80
N SER A 34 5.94 18.27 10.96
CA SER A 34 5.57 19.63 11.40
C SER A 34 4.19 19.66 12.05
N ALA A 35 3.24 18.91 11.52
CA ALA A 35 1.88 18.84 12.06
C ALA A 35 1.81 18.08 13.39
N MET A 36 2.73 17.14 13.62
CA MET A 36 2.76 16.27 14.82
C MET A 36 4.16 16.24 15.42
N PRO A 37 4.65 17.37 15.96
CA PRO A 37 6.05 17.49 16.40
C PRO A 37 6.41 16.60 17.60
N ASP A 38 5.42 16.22 18.40
CA ASP A 38 5.66 15.41 19.61
C ASP A 38 5.46 13.90 19.37
N ALA A 39 5.15 13.49 18.14
CA ALA A 39 4.96 12.08 17.83
C ALA A 39 6.31 11.35 17.68
N ASP A 40 6.28 10.02 17.84
CA ASP A 40 7.44 9.18 17.57
C ASP A 40 7.59 8.98 16.07
N HIS A 41 8.29 9.88 15.42
CA HIS A 41 8.48 9.88 13.97
C HIS A 41 9.23 8.65 13.47
N ASP A 42 10.08 8.06 14.31
CA ASP A 42 10.83 6.86 13.92
C ASP A 42 9.94 5.63 13.77
N ALA A 43 8.76 5.65 14.39
CA ALA A 43 7.78 4.58 14.24
C ALA A 43 6.95 4.68 12.96
N TRP A 44 7.03 5.79 12.25
CA TRP A 44 6.26 6.00 11.02
C TRP A 44 6.89 5.29 9.83
N PRO A 45 6.07 4.74 8.90
CA PRO A 45 6.60 4.16 7.68
C PRO A 45 7.32 5.21 6.84
N LYS A 46 8.47 4.83 6.31
CA LYS A 46 9.31 5.70 5.47
C LYS A 46 8.92 5.54 4.01
N ILE A 47 9.05 6.63 3.23
CA ILE A 47 8.71 6.59 1.80
C ILE A 47 9.46 5.49 1.05
N PRO A 48 10.79 5.29 1.22
CA PRO A 48 11.48 4.21 0.53
C PRO A 48 10.94 2.82 0.86
N ASP A 49 10.51 2.59 2.10
CA ASP A 49 9.98 1.29 2.53
C ASP A 49 8.59 1.06 1.93
N ILE A 50 7.76 2.10 1.87
CA ILE A 50 6.45 2.02 1.21
C ILE A 50 6.64 1.73 -0.28
N ALA A 51 7.60 2.36 -0.93
CA ALA A 51 7.92 2.12 -2.33
C ALA A 51 8.30 0.66 -2.60
N GLN A 52 9.00 -0.01 -1.66
CA GLN A 52 9.33 -1.43 -1.78
C GLN A 52 8.07 -2.31 -1.80
N THR A 53 7.05 -1.95 -1.03
CA THR A 53 5.78 -2.68 -1.05
C THR A 53 5.11 -2.58 -2.43
N TYR A 54 5.09 -1.39 -3.03
CA TYR A 54 4.56 -1.22 -4.39
C TYR A 54 5.36 -2.02 -5.41
N LEU A 55 6.68 -1.99 -5.31
CA LEU A 55 7.55 -2.76 -6.21
C LEU A 55 7.28 -4.26 -6.10
N PHE A 56 7.07 -4.78 -4.89
CA PHE A 56 6.72 -6.18 -4.70
C PHE A 56 5.40 -6.51 -5.37
N LEU A 57 4.36 -5.70 -5.13
CA LEU A 57 3.03 -5.94 -5.70
C LEU A 57 3.02 -5.86 -7.22
N ALA A 58 3.92 -5.07 -7.81
CA ALA A 58 4.07 -4.97 -9.26
C ALA A 58 4.99 -6.04 -9.85
N SER A 59 5.64 -6.85 -9.01
CA SER A 59 6.62 -7.85 -9.46
C SER A 59 5.94 -9.16 -9.89
N PRO A 60 6.59 -9.98 -10.72
CA PRO A 60 6.08 -11.31 -11.07
C PRO A 60 5.87 -12.22 -9.86
N GLY A 61 6.65 -12.02 -8.78
CA GLY A 61 6.52 -12.80 -7.55
C GLY A 61 5.19 -12.60 -6.83
N ALA A 62 4.47 -11.52 -7.12
CA ALA A 62 3.18 -11.20 -6.51
C ALA A 62 1.99 -11.56 -7.40
N HIS A 63 2.16 -12.40 -8.41
CA HIS A 63 1.12 -12.68 -9.41
C HIS A 63 -0.15 -13.31 -8.84
N LEU A 64 -0.08 -13.93 -7.67
CA LEU A 64 -1.26 -14.49 -6.99
C LEU A 64 -1.91 -13.51 -6.01
N VAL A 65 -1.29 -12.37 -5.73
CA VAL A 65 -1.80 -11.39 -4.77
C VAL A 65 -2.76 -10.45 -5.49
N THR A 66 -4.04 -10.54 -5.15
CA THR A 66 -5.07 -9.68 -5.74
C THR A 66 -6.21 -9.50 -4.75
N GLY A 67 -6.88 -8.35 -4.81
CA GLY A 67 -7.97 -8.01 -3.90
C GLY A 67 -7.51 -7.73 -2.48
N ALA A 68 -6.23 -7.50 -2.25
CA ALA A 68 -5.67 -7.30 -0.92
C ALA A 68 -5.61 -5.82 -0.53
N SER A 69 -5.74 -5.58 0.78
CA SER A 69 -5.40 -4.31 1.43
C SER A 69 -4.18 -4.55 2.27
N VAL A 70 -3.08 -3.89 1.94
CA VAL A 70 -1.78 -4.12 2.56
C VAL A 70 -1.47 -2.96 3.50
N PRO A 71 -1.58 -3.17 4.82
CA PRO A 71 -1.24 -2.13 5.78
C PRO A 71 0.27 -1.95 5.86
N VAL A 72 0.69 -0.73 5.87
CA VAL A 72 2.08 -0.33 6.06
C VAL A 72 2.14 0.84 7.04
#